data_7faf149f16cbcc9da11fe3d69aacd6d6
#
_entry.id   7faf149f16cbcc9da11fe3d69aacd6d6
#
_cell.length_a   1.000
_cell.length_b   1.000
_cell.length_c   1.000
_cell.angle_alpha   90.00
_cell.angle_beta   90.00
_cell.angle_gamma   90.00
#
_symmetry.space_group_name_H-M   'P 1'
#
loop_
_entity.id
_entity.type
_entity.pdbx_description
1 polymer ?
#
loop_
_entity_poly.entity_id
_entity_poly.type
_entity_poly.pdbx_seq_one_letter_code
_entity_poly.pdbx_strand_id
1 'polypeptide(L)'
;RLSEITSELSTIQKRLILLVGAAAVVQLTDDGYDDNVPPVITVGGNNPETVELGSAYSDAGATAFDEFHGNTAVTTSGSVDTSSVGSYTLTYTATDLDGNTATATRTVNVVDTTSPVVTVTGDNPAGVELGDTYTDAGATATDASGTVTVVTTGTVDTDTIGAYTLTYTSTDASGNVGTATRTVRVGDTTSPVVTVTGDNPATTELGATYTDAGATATDASGDMTVVSTGTVDTDTLGSYTITYTS
;
A
#
# COMPACT_ATOMS: atom_id res chain seq x y z
N ARG A 1 12.71 -76.80 -5.19
CA ARG A 1 13.37 -75.56 -5.71
C ARG A 1 12.34 -74.49 -6.14
N LEU A 2 11.21 -74.82 -6.69
CA LEU A 2 10.18 -73.77 -7.00
C LEU A 2 9.47 -73.26 -5.75
N SER A 3 9.29 -74.09 -4.73
CA SER A 3 8.68 -73.69 -3.47
C SER A 3 9.57 -72.77 -2.58
N GLU A 4 10.87 -72.89 -2.74
CA GLU A 4 11.85 -72.06 -2.02
C GLU A 4 11.98 -70.65 -2.65
N ILE A 5 11.88 -70.56 -3.96
CA ILE A 5 11.92 -69.27 -4.70
C ILE A 5 10.69 -68.43 -4.41
N THR A 6 9.52 -69.07 -4.21
CA THR A 6 8.26 -68.35 -3.93
C THR A 6 8.19 -67.80 -2.51
N SER A 7 9.00 -68.27 -1.57
CA SER A 7 9.01 -67.75 -0.20
C SER A 7 9.78 -66.45 -0.04
N GLU A 8 10.68 -66.13 -0.97
CA GLU A 8 11.51 -64.94 -0.93
C GLU A 8 10.97 -63.75 -1.79
N LEU A 9 9.95 -64.01 -2.62
CA LEU A 9 9.34 -62.93 -3.41
C LEU A 9 8.35 -62.12 -2.53
N SER A 10 8.43 -60.80 -2.64
CA SER A 10 7.44 -59.94 -2.03
C SER A 10 6.02 -60.27 -2.55
N THR A 11 5.00 -60.00 -1.79
CA THR A 11 3.60 -60.32 -2.09
C THR A 11 3.16 -59.78 -3.44
N ILE A 12 3.71 -58.65 -3.88
CA ILE A 12 3.48 -58.04 -5.22
C ILE A 12 4.09 -58.89 -6.35
N GLN A 13 5.27 -59.51 -6.09
CA GLN A 13 5.96 -60.34 -7.08
C GLN A 13 5.32 -61.73 -7.28
N LYS A 14 4.60 -62.22 -6.31
CA LYS A 14 3.86 -63.50 -6.36
C LYS A 14 2.70 -63.47 -7.38
N ARG A 15 2.17 -62.31 -7.68
CA ARG A 15 1.11 -62.11 -8.67
C ARG A 15 1.60 -62.22 -10.13
N LEU A 16 2.92 -62.17 -10.43
CA LEU A 16 3.47 -62.14 -11.80
C LEU A 16 4.37 -63.31 -12.14
N ILE A 17 4.11 -64.50 -11.65
CA ILE A 17 4.85 -65.70 -12.14
C ILE A 17 4.03 -66.30 -13.30
N LEU A 18 4.32 -65.81 -14.53
CA LEU A 18 3.86 -66.44 -15.75
C LEU A 18 4.90 -67.52 -16.15
N LEU A 19 4.57 -68.77 -15.96
CA LEU A 19 5.40 -69.91 -16.51
C LEU A 19 5.07 -70.01 -17.98
N VAL A 20 6.00 -69.59 -18.84
CA VAL A 20 5.96 -69.85 -20.29
C VAL A 20 6.55 -71.22 -20.54
N GLY A 21 5.67 -72.16 -20.87
CA GLY A 21 6.09 -73.46 -21.42
C GLY A 21 5.60 -74.69 -20.68
N ALA A 22 4.45 -75.18 -21.03
CA ALA A 22 3.70 -76.43 -20.89
C ALA A 22 2.32 -76.17 -20.28
N ALA A 23 1.29 -76.74 -20.83
CA ALA A 23 -0.10 -76.50 -20.59
C ALA A 23 -0.53 -76.83 -19.15
N ALA A 24 -0.25 -75.97 -18.21
CA ALA A 24 -0.90 -75.92 -16.92
C ALA A 24 -1.44 -74.49 -16.75
N VAL A 25 -2.73 -74.31 -16.82
CA VAL A 25 -3.41 -73.12 -16.30
C VAL A 25 -3.20 -73.17 -14.79
N VAL A 26 -2.23 -72.42 -14.31
CA VAL A 26 -2.17 -72.11 -12.88
C VAL A 26 -3.28 -71.08 -12.65
N GLN A 27 -4.42 -71.54 -12.21
CA GLN A 27 -5.44 -70.70 -11.66
C GLN A 27 -4.84 -70.11 -10.38
N LEU A 28 -4.47 -68.83 -10.40
CA LEU A 28 -4.12 -68.07 -9.21
C LEU A 28 -5.43 -67.99 -8.42
N THR A 29 -5.58 -68.88 -7.45
CA THR A 29 -6.58 -68.71 -6.40
C THR A 29 -6.23 -67.45 -5.65
N ASP A 30 -7.19 -66.57 -5.52
CA ASP A 30 -7.15 -65.48 -4.57
C ASP A 30 -6.76 -66.08 -3.21
N ASP A 31 -5.55 -65.80 -2.75
CA ASP A 31 -4.97 -66.35 -1.51
C ASP A 31 -5.48 -65.61 -0.28
N GLY A 32 -6.53 -64.74 -0.42
CA GLY A 32 -7.20 -64.07 0.68
C GLY A 32 -6.37 -62.89 1.24
N TYR A 33 -5.38 -62.42 0.52
CA TYR A 33 -4.64 -61.21 0.85
C TYR A 33 -5.27 -60.01 0.09
N ASP A 34 -6.48 -59.65 0.48
CA ASP A 34 -7.09 -58.38 0.08
C ASP A 34 -6.50 -57.28 0.96
N ASP A 35 -5.80 -56.33 0.34
CA ASP A 35 -5.44 -55.13 1.03
C ASP A 35 -6.69 -54.22 1.20
N ASN A 36 -7.00 -53.92 2.48
CA ASN A 36 -8.11 -53.05 2.83
C ASN A 36 -7.61 -51.76 3.54
N VAL A 37 -6.32 -51.51 3.50
CA VAL A 37 -5.70 -50.35 4.17
C VAL A 37 -5.43 -49.26 3.15
N PRO A 38 -6.03 -48.07 3.28
CA PRO A 38 -5.77 -46.98 2.34
C PRO A 38 -4.37 -46.38 2.56
N PRO A 39 -3.80 -45.78 1.49
CA PRO A 39 -2.50 -45.07 1.57
C PRO A 39 -2.50 -43.97 2.64
N VAL A 40 -1.34 -43.75 3.23
CA VAL A 40 -1.12 -42.63 4.16
C VAL A 40 -0.61 -41.44 3.35
N ILE A 41 -1.38 -40.32 3.38
CA ILE A 41 -1.00 -39.06 2.71
C ILE A 41 -0.25 -38.17 3.66
N THR A 42 0.92 -37.69 3.24
CA THR A 42 1.71 -36.67 3.92
C THR A 42 1.65 -35.37 3.12
N VAL A 43 1.01 -34.33 3.68
CA VAL A 43 0.92 -33.01 3.08
C VAL A 43 2.24 -32.28 3.26
N GLY A 44 2.85 -31.81 2.15
CA GLY A 44 4.11 -31.07 2.17
C GLY A 44 3.89 -29.60 2.60
N GLY A 45 4.93 -28.97 3.17
CA GLY A 45 4.87 -27.55 3.58
C GLY A 45 3.98 -27.29 4.79
N ASN A 46 3.57 -26.03 4.97
CA ASN A 46 2.71 -25.60 6.07
C ASN A 46 1.24 -25.98 5.86
N ASN A 47 0.54 -26.30 6.95
CA ASN A 47 -0.90 -26.51 6.94
C ASN A 47 -1.51 -26.11 8.31
N PRO A 48 -2.24 -24.98 8.40
CA PRO A 48 -2.57 -24.04 7.33
C PRO A 48 -1.35 -23.25 6.81
N GLU A 49 -1.42 -22.82 5.55
CA GLU A 49 -0.49 -21.90 4.93
C GLU A 49 -1.12 -20.51 4.82
N THR A 50 -0.32 -19.45 4.99
CA THR A 50 -0.78 -18.06 4.85
C THR A 50 -0.09 -17.41 3.68
N VAL A 51 -0.87 -16.73 2.83
CA VAL A 51 -0.42 -16.07 1.60
C VAL A 51 -0.96 -14.64 1.60
N GLU A 52 -0.12 -13.68 1.26
CA GLU A 52 -0.54 -12.29 1.13
C GLU A 52 -1.38 -12.08 -0.13
N LEU A 53 -2.40 -11.24 -0.04
CA LEU A 53 -3.28 -10.85 -1.15
C LEU A 53 -2.46 -10.37 -2.37
N GLY A 54 -2.78 -10.87 -3.54
CA GLY A 54 -2.08 -10.54 -4.79
C GLY A 54 -0.72 -11.22 -4.98
N SER A 55 -0.23 -11.97 -3.99
CA SER A 55 1.02 -12.72 -4.11
C SER A 55 0.85 -14.01 -4.90
N ALA A 56 1.94 -14.49 -5.51
CA ALA A 56 1.92 -15.79 -6.17
C ALA A 56 1.87 -16.93 -5.13
N TYR A 57 1.00 -17.90 -5.36
CA TYR A 57 0.92 -19.13 -4.58
C TYR A 57 1.40 -20.32 -5.41
N SER A 58 2.18 -21.20 -4.80
CA SER A 58 2.58 -22.49 -5.38
C SER A 58 2.39 -23.58 -4.34
N ASP A 59 1.53 -24.56 -4.65
CA ASP A 59 1.27 -25.67 -3.76
C ASP A 59 2.51 -26.57 -3.60
N ALA A 60 2.90 -26.84 -2.34
CA ALA A 60 3.99 -27.76 -2.03
C ALA A 60 3.60 -29.24 -2.25
N GLY A 61 2.31 -29.49 -2.53
CA GLY A 61 1.80 -30.81 -2.83
C GLY A 61 1.73 -31.76 -1.63
N ALA A 62 1.58 -33.04 -1.94
CA ALA A 62 1.55 -34.12 -0.97
C ALA A 62 2.20 -35.37 -1.55
N THR A 63 2.65 -36.29 -0.69
CA THR A 63 3.08 -37.63 -1.04
C THR A 63 2.19 -38.65 -0.37
N ALA A 64 2.06 -39.83 -0.96
CA ALA A 64 1.31 -40.93 -0.35
C ALA A 64 2.14 -42.23 -0.40
N PHE A 65 2.06 -42.97 0.66
CA PHE A 65 2.69 -44.27 0.81
C PHE A 65 1.71 -45.28 1.38
N ASP A 66 1.66 -46.40 0.73
CA ASP A 66 0.91 -47.56 1.16
C ASP A 66 1.86 -48.66 1.60
N GLU A 67 1.58 -49.36 2.68
CA GLU A 67 2.47 -50.38 3.24
C GLU A 67 2.57 -51.61 2.31
N PHE A 68 1.49 -51.88 1.56
CA PHE A 68 1.41 -53.01 0.65
C PHE A 68 1.85 -52.69 -0.79
N HIS A 69 1.48 -51.50 -1.29
CA HIS A 69 1.70 -51.08 -2.66
C HIS A 69 2.87 -50.09 -2.83
N GLY A 70 3.40 -49.58 -1.72
CA GLY A 70 4.48 -48.58 -1.75
C GLY A 70 4.01 -47.18 -2.09
N ASN A 71 4.81 -46.42 -2.85
CA ASN A 71 4.48 -45.07 -3.25
C ASN A 71 3.26 -45.03 -4.16
N THR A 72 2.25 -44.27 -3.76
CA THR A 72 0.98 -44.13 -4.47
C THR A 72 0.86 -42.71 -5.04
N ALA A 73 0.30 -42.62 -6.25
CA ALA A 73 0.08 -41.34 -6.90
C ALA A 73 -0.95 -40.49 -6.14
N VAL A 74 -0.65 -39.20 -6.00
CA VAL A 74 -1.56 -38.23 -5.38
C VAL A 74 -2.17 -37.35 -6.46
N THR A 75 -3.47 -37.17 -6.43
CA THR A 75 -4.21 -36.19 -7.23
C THR A 75 -4.62 -35.04 -6.34
N THR A 76 -4.52 -33.81 -6.85
CA THR A 76 -4.92 -32.60 -6.13
C THR A 76 -6.16 -32.01 -6.78
N SER A 77 -7.12 -31.58 -5.97
CA SER A 77 -8.29 -30.84 -6.38
C SER A 77 -8.51 -29.59 -5.53
N GLY A 78 -9.24 -28.60 -6.06
CA GLY A 78 -9.38 -27.27 -5.48
C GLY A 78 -8.43 -26.27 -6.14
N SER A 79 -8.63 -25.02 -5.81
CA SER A 79 -7.78 -23.91 -6.27
C SER A 79 -7.70 -22.82 -5.21
N VAL A 80 -6.62 -22.05 -5.23
CA VAL A 80 -6.42 -20.88 -4.37
C VAL A 80 -6.51 -19.64 -5.27
N ASP A 81 -7.45 -18.74 -4.95
CA ASP A 81 -7.56 -17.44 -5.57
C ASP A 81 -6.88 -16.41 -4.69
N THR A 82 -5.65 -16.04 -5.04
CA THR A 82 -4.87 -15.05 -4.27
C THR A 82 -5.32 -13.61 -4.52
N SER A 83 -6.27 -13.35 -5.41
CA SER A 83 -6.85 -12.03 -5.63
C SER A 83 -7.99 -11.71 -4.65
N SER A 84 -8.38 -12.64 -3.81
CA SER A 84 -9.48 -12.49 -2.85
C SER A 84 -9.09 -13.02 -1.47
N VAL A 85 -9.25 -12.18 -0.44
CA VAL A 85 -9.07 -12.59 0.96
C VAL A 85 -10.06 -13.70 1.31
N GLY A 86 -9.56 -14.78 1.90
CA GLY A 86 -10.40 -15.93 2.22
C GLY A 86 -9.62 -17.15 2.65
N SER A 87 -10.35 -18.23 2.96
CA SER A 87 -9.77 -19.53 3.30
C SER A 87 -10.11 -20.53 2.20
N TYR A 88 -9.10 -21.09 1.58
CA TYR A 88 -9.19 -22.03 0.46
C TYR A 88 -8.74 -23.41 0.89
N THR A 89 -9.34 -24.43 0.34
CA THR A 89 -9.01 -25.83 0.66
C THR A 89 -8.55 -26.55 -0.60
N LEU A 90 -7.35 -27.11 -0.54
CA LEU A 90 -6.86 -28.11 -1.47
C LEU A 90 -7.08 -29.49 -0.90
N THR A 91 -7.59 -30.41 -1.70
CA THR A 91 -7.82 -31.81 -1.33
C THR A 91 -6.89 -32.72 -2.12
N TYR A 92 -6.13 -33.52 -1.41
CA TYR A 92 -5.24 -34.55 -1.94
C TYR A 92 -5.91 -35.90 -1.80
N THR A 93 -5.93 -36.65 -2.88
CA THR A 93 -6.53 -37.99 -2.91
C THR A 93 -5.49 -38.97 -3.44
N ALA A 94 -5.32 -40.07 -2.76
CA ALA A 94 -4.51 -41.20 -3.19
C ALA A 94 -5.34 -42.48 -3.13
N THR A 95 -5.23 -43.29 -4.19
CA THR A 95 -5.91 -44.59 -4.30
C THR A 95 -4.87 -45.65 -4.62
N ASP A 96 -4.83 -46.72 -3.86
CA ASP A 96 -3.95 -47.85 -4.11
C ASP A 96 -4.42 -48.73 -5.26
N LEU A 97 -3.73 -49.84 -5.51
CA LEU A 97 -4.06 -50.76 -6.58
C LEU A 97 -5.28 -51.65 -6.29
N ASP A 98 -5.64 -51.81 -5.01
CA ASP A 98 -6.83 -52.57 -4.58
C ASP A 98 -8.07 -51.67 -4.41
N GLY A 99 -7.91 -50.34 -4.66
CA GLY A 99 -9.01 -49.38 -4.71
C GLY A 99 -9.28 -48.68 -3.35
N ASN A 100 -8.44 -48.90 -2.35
CA ASN A 100 -8.58 -48.17 -1.10
C ASN A 100 -8.12 -46.73 -1.27
N THR A 101 -8.95 -45.80 -0.79
CA THR A 101 -8.75 -44.38 -1.03
C THR A 101 -8.56 -43.62 0.27
N ALA A 102 -7.53 -42.76 0.31
CA ALA A 102 -7.33 -41.79 1.36
C ALA A 102 -7.48 -40.36 0.84
N THR A 103 -7.86 -39.45 1.72
CA THR A 103 -7.89 -38.01 1.46
C THR A 103 -7.23 -37.25 2.56
N ALA A 104 -6.55 -36.16 2.20
CA ALA A 104 -6.02 -35.16 3.13
C ALA A 104 -6.26 -33.76 2.58
N THR A 105 -6.28 -32.77 3.42
CA THR A 105 -6.54 -31.40 3.00
C THR A 105 -5.44 -30.46 3.46
N ARG A 106 -5.20 -29.39 2.67
CA ARG A 106 -4.45 -28.21 3.06
C ARG A 106 -5.41 -27.03 3.08
N THR A 107 -5.35 -26.26 4.15
CA THR A 107 -5.99 -24.95 4.21
C THR A 107 -4.97 -23.90 3.82
N VAL A 108 -5.35 -23.01 2.91
CA VAL A 108 -4.56 -21.81 2.51
C VAL A 108 -5.39 -20.57 2.85
N ASN A 109 -4.86 -19.73 3.71
CA ASN A 109 -5.50 -18.47 4.11
C ASN A 109 -4.87 -17.33 3.32
N VAL A 110 -5.62 -16.73 2.41
CA VAL A 110 -5.24 -15.49 1.76
C VAL A 110 -5.64 -14.35 2.67
N VAL A 111 -4.66 -13.56 3.10
CA VAL A 111 -4.82 -12.43 4.00
C VAL A 111 -4.28 -11.17 3.35
N ASP A 112 -4.75 -10.03 3.80
CA ASP A 112 -4.20 -8.74 3.41
C ASP A 112 -3.67 -8.06 4.68
N THR A 113 -2.37 -7.90 4.76
CA THR A 113 -1.66 -7.24 5.86
C THR A 113 -0.92 -5.99 5.40
N THR A 114 -1.01 -5.68 4.11
CA THR A 114 -0.34 -4.56 3.48
C THR A 114 -1.20 -3.30 3.60
N SER A 115 -0.60 -2.20 4.07
CA SER A 115 -1.31 -0.92 4.18
C SER A 115 -1.39 -0.20 2.83
N PRO A 116 -2.46 0.56 2.56
CA PRO A 116 -2.56 1.41 1.40
C PRO A 116 -1.39 2.39 1.27
N VAL A 117 -0.88 2.57 0.06
CA VAL A 117 0.14 3.57 -0.25
C VAL A 117 -0.54 4.89 -0.55
N VAL A 118 -0.39 5.88 0.35
CA VAL A 118 -0.92 7.23 0.20
C VAL A 118 0.13 8.13 -0.44
N THR A 119 -0.24 8.78 -1.55
CA THR A 119 0.63 9.69 -2.31
C THR A 119 0.03 11.09 -2.32
N VAL A 120 0.74 12.07 -1.76
CA VAL A 120 0.33 13.49 -1.75
C VAL A 120 0.42 14.06 -3.16
N THR A 121 -0.66 14.75 -3.59
CA THR A 121 -0.74 15.38 -4.92
C THR A 121 -0.32 16.84 -4.85
N GLY A 122 0.52 17.30 -5.79
CA GLY A 122 1.05 18.67 -5.83
C GLY A 122 2.21 18.90 -4.84
N ASP A 123 2.50 20.17 -4.57
CA ASP A 123 3.67 20.57 -3.81
C ASP A 123 3.62 20.14 -2.34
N ASN A 124 4.77 19.67 -1.83
CA ASN A 124 4.96 19.37 -0.43
C ASN A 124 6.43 19.65 -0.02
N PRO A 125 6.72 20.73 0.71
CA PRO A 125 5.76 21.69 1.27
C PRO A 125 5.08 22.57 0.22
N ALA A 126 3.79 22.90 0.46
CA ALA A 126 3.07 23.91 -0.28
C ALA A 126 3.27 25.29 0.37
N GLY A 127 3.27 26.37 -0.42
CA GLY A 127 3.31 27.75 0.05
C GLY A 127 1.99 28.47 -0.21
N VAL A 128 1.60 29.38 0.68
CA VAL A 128 0.47 30.28 0.51
C VAL A 128 0.82 31.64 1.13
N GLU A 129 0.41 32.72 0.47
CA GLU A 129 0.60 34.09 0.97
C GLU A 129 -0.36 34.38 2.13
N LEU A 130 0.09 35.19 3.10
CA LEU A 130 -0.73 35.61 4.24
C LEU A 130 -2.02 36.28 3.74
N GLY A 131 -3.17 35.84 4.24
CA GLY A 131 -4.51 36.34 3.86
C GLY A 131 -5.08 35.75 2.55
N ASP A 132 -4.29 34.98 1.80
CA ASP A 132 -4.76 34.33 0.59
C ASP A 132 -5.54 33.02 0.90
N THR A 133 -6.33 32.58 -0.08
CA THR A 133 -7.06 31.31 0.05
C THR A 133 -6.16 30.12 -0.29
N TYR A 134 -6.03 29.18 0.61
CA TYR A 134 -5.39 27.90 0.37
C TYR A 134 -6.40 26.85 -0.13
N THR A 135 -6.09 26.18 -1.23
CA THR A 135 -6.87 25.03 -1.72
C THR A 135 -5.96 23.81 -1.72
N ASP A 136 -6.35 22.80 -0.94
CA ASP A 136 -5.59 21.55 -0.85
C ASP A 136 -5.74 20.74 -2.14
N ALA A 137 -4.61 20.35 -2.75
CA ALA A 137 -4.58 19.46 -3.92
C ALA A 137 -4.86 17.99 -3.56
N GLY A 138 -4.93 17.66 -2.26
CA GLY A 138 -5.28 16.35 -1.76
C GLY A 138 -4.19 15.30 -1.90
N ALA A 139 -4.62 14.04 -1.85
CA ALA A 139 -3.78 12.87 -2.02
C ALA A 139 -4.56 11.74 -2.71
N THR A 140 -3.84 10.76 -3.25
CA THR A 140 -4.38 9.51 -3.79
C THR A 140 -3.90 8.33 -2.94
N ALA A 141 -4.61 7.21 -3.00
CA ALA A 141 -4.17 5.98 -2.36
C ALA A 141 -4.38 4.79 -3.31
N THR A 142 -3.48 3.80 -3.19
CA THR A 142 -3.54 2.54 -3.95
C THR A 142 -3.26 1.37 -3.01
N ASP A 143 -3.96 0.26 -3.26
CA ASP A 143 -3.82 -0.96 -2.49
C ASP A 143 -4.18 -2.20 -3.32
N ALA A 144 -3.66 -3.38 -2.94
CA ALA A 144 -3.97 -4.66 -3.58
C ALA A 144 -5.43 -5.10 -3.35
N SER A 145 -6.04 -4.68 -2.25
CA SER A 145 -7.45 -4.95 -1.91
C SER A 145 -8.46 -4.21 -2.80
N GLY A 146 -7.97 -3.29 -3.66
CA GLY A 146 -8.80 -2.56 -4.63
C GLY A 146 -8.93 -1.07 -4.32
N THR A 147 -10.15 -0.54 -4.48
CA THR A 147 -10.40 0.90 -4.32
C THR A 147 -10.38 1.30 -2.84
N VAL A 148 -9.49 2.23 -2.50
CA VAL A 148 -9.36 2.83 -1.18
C VAL A 148 -9.63 4.32 -1.25
N THR A 149 -10.20 4.90 -0.19
CA THR A 149 -10.52 6.32 -0.10
C THR A 149 -9.55 7.03 0.84
N VAL A 150 -9.23 8.30 0.52
CA VAL A 150 -8.38 9.13 1.37
C VAL A 150 -9.26 10.07 2.20
N VAL A 151 -8.98 10.12 3.49
CA VAL A 151 -9.57 11.08 4.44
C VAL A 151 -8.50 12.09 4.81
N THR A 152 -8.80 13.39 4.64
CA THR A 152 -7.90 14.48 5.01
C THR A 152 -8.33 15.04 6.38
N THR A 153 -7.35 15.28 7.26
CA THR A 153 -7.51 15.95 8.55
C THR A 153 -6.47 17.05 8.72
N GLY A 154 -6.77 18.00 9.60
CA GLY A 154 -5.98 19.21 9.78
C GLY A 154 -6.62 20.41 9.08
N THR A 155 -6.20 21.61 9.47
CA THR A 155 -6.65 22.88 8.90
C THR A 155 -5.47 23.80 8.66
N VAL A 156 -5.58 24.66 7.66
CA VAL A 156 -4.62 25.72 7.39
C VAL A 156 -5.30 27.04 7.73
N ASP A 157 -4.72 27.79 8.68
CA ASP A 157 -5.11 29.15 8.98
C ASP A 157 -4.23 30.09 8.17
N THR A 158 -4.78 30.69 7.13
CA THR A 158 -4.03 31.56 6.23
C THR A 158 -3.94 33.00 6.73
N ASP A 159 -4.61 33.34 7.84
CA ASP A 159 -4.50 34.66 8.49
C ASP A 159 -3.35 34.70 9.51
N THR A 160 -2.67 33.57 9.73
CA THR A 160 -1.56 33.48 10.67
C THR A 160 -0.33 32.84 10.01
N ILE A 161 0.79 33.57 10.03
CA ILE A 161 2.10 33.06 9.52
C ILE A 161 2.50 31.83 10.32
N GLY A 162 2.83 30.75 9.61
CA GLY A 162 3.22 29.50 10.25
C GLY A 162 3.34 28.31 9.33
N ALA A 163 3.58 27.15 9.94
CA ALA A 163 3.62 25.88 9.26
C ALA A 163 2.46 25.00 9.77
N TYR A 164 1.60 24.58 8.87
CA TYR A 164 0.42 23.77 9.12
C TYR A 164 0.61 22.39 8.53
N THR A 165 0.04 21.39 9.17
CA THR A 165 0.13 19.99 8.69
C THR A 165 -1.26 19.48 8.34
N LEU A 166 -1.41 19.01 7.11
CA LEU A 166 -2.54 18.19 6.68
C LEU A 166 -2.11 16.72 6.71
N THR A 167 -2.95 15.86 7.26
CA THR A 167 -2.72 14.42 7.31
C THR A 167 -3.75 13.71 6.43
N TYR A 168 -3.27 12.87 5.55
CA TYR A 168 -4.06 12.03 4.65
C TYR A 168 -3.98 10.60 5.15
N THR A 169 -5.14 10.00 5.39
CA THR A 169 -5.25 8.63 5.90
C THR A 169 -6.11 7.82 4.94
N SER A 170 -5.67 6.62 4.63
CA SER A 170 -6.45 5.64 3.87
C SER A 170 -6.49 4.33 4.63
N THR A 171 -7.66 3.71 4.66
CA THR A 171 -7.86 2.40 5.31
C THR A 171 -8.45 1.45 4.26
N ASP A 172 -7.87 0.26 4.15
CA ASP A 172 -8.38 -0.80 3.27
C ASP A 172 -9.53 -1.60 3.90
N ALA A 173 -10.03 -2.59 3.16
CA ALA A 173 -11.11 -3.48 3.61
C ALA A 173 -10.69 -4.42 4.75
N SER A 174 -9.39 -4.68 4.89
CA SER A 174 -8.81 -5.55 5.92
C SER A 174 -8.50 -4.78 7.21
N GLY A 175 -8.59 -3.44 7.18
CA GLY A 175 -8.34 -2.55 8.31
C GLY A 175 -6.90 -2.05 8.42
N ASN A 176 -6.04 -2.30 7.41
CA ASN A 176 -4.70 -1.75 7.39
C ASN A 176 -4.75 -0.26 7.04
N VAL A 177 -3.89 0.53 7.67
CA VAL A 177 -3.94 2.00 7.58
C VAL A 177 -2.64 2.54 6.99
N GLY A 178 -2.76 3.27 5.89
CA GLY A 178 -1.70 4.06 5.29
C GLY A 178 -1.87 5.55 5.59
N THR A 179 -0.77 6.28 5.77
CA THR A 179 -0.79 7.72 6.05
C THR A 179 0.29 8.46 5.27
N ALA A 180 -0.02 9.73 4.93
CA ALA A 180 0.95 10.68 4.41
C ALA A 180 0.62 12.08 4.94
N THR A 181 1.58 13.02 4.89
CA THR A 181 1.38 14.39 5.38
C THR A 181 1.83 15.40 4.36
N ARG A 182 1.17 16.57 4.35
CA ARG A 182 1.59 17.78 3.67
C ARG A 182 1.87 18.85 4.70
N THR A 183 3.01 19.54 4.55
CA THR A 183 3.28 20.80 5.24
C THR A 183 2.82 21.94 4.34
N VAL A 184 2.01 22.86 4.89
CA VAL A 184 1.64 24.11 4.24
C VAL A 184 2.29 25.25 5.01
N ARG A 185 2.99 26.12 4.31
CA ARG A 185 3.69 27.27 4.88
C ARG A 185 2.93 28.52 4.51
N VAL A 186 2.39 29.21 5.50
CA VAL A 186 1.81 30.56 5.36
C VAL A 186 2.94 31.54 5.63
N GLY A 187 3.23 32.40 4.68
CA GLY A 187 4.24 33.43 4.76
C GLY A 187 3.76 34.73 4.15
N ASP A 188 4.38 35.83 4.50
CA ASP A 188 4.19 37.14 3.87
C ASP A 188 5.44 37.45 3.06
N THR A 189 5.31 37.48 1.76
CA THR A 189 6.38 37.79 0.79
C THR A 189 6.03 39.03 -0.04
N THR A 190 4.81 39.59 0.17
CA THR A 190 4.33 40.77 -0.51
C THR A 190 4.90 42.01 0.18
N SER A 191 5.45 42.96 -0.60
CA SER A 191 5.97 44.20 -0.03
C SER A 191 4.84 45.16 0.31
N PRO A 192 4.98 45.97 1.38
CA PRO A 192 4.00 46.97 1.74
C PRO A 192 3.71 47.96 0.63
N VAL A 193 2.46 48.41 0.50
CA VAL A 193 2.05 49.46 -0.42
C VAL A 193 2.06 50.79 0.31
N VAL A 194 2.98 51.70 -0.11
CA VAL A 194 3.11 53.06 0.44
C VAL A 194 2.24 54.01 -0.40
N THR A 195 1.35 54.75 0.27
CA THR A 195 0.48 55.77 -0.38
C THR A 195 0.78 57.15 0.18
N VAL A 196 1.23 58.07 -0.67
CA VAL A 196 1.49 59.45 -0.31
C VAL A 196 0.19 60.17 0.03
N THR A 197 0.18 60.91 1.14
CA THR A 197 -0.96 61.67 1.60
C THR A 197 -0.87 63.14 1.11
N GLY A 198 -2.00 63.72 0.68
CA GLY A 198 -2.07 65.10 0.17
C GLY A 198 -1.64 65.24 -1.28
N ASP A 199 -1.36 66.45 -1.71
CA ASP A 199 -0.99 66.78 -3.10
C ASP A 199 0.41 66.24 -3.46
N ASN A 200 0.51 65.61 -4.60
CA ASN A 200 1.77 65.19 -5.18
C ASN A 200 1.79 65.42 -6.71
N PRO A 201 2.53 66.44 -7.20
CA PRO A 201 3.43 67.34 -6.44
C PRO A 201 2.66 68.37 -5.61
N ALA A 202 3.22 68.66 -4.41
CA ALA A 202 2.78 69.76 -3.58
C ALA A 202 3.53 71.04 -3.95
N THR A 203 2.91 72.19 -3.72
CA THR A 203 3.55 73.51 -3.97
C THR A 203 3.49 74.38 -2.73
N THR A 204 4.54 75.17 -2.48
CA THR A 204 4.59 76.17 -1.44
C THR A 204 5.21 77.44 -1.94
N GLU A 205 4.83 78.60 -1.38
CA GLU A 205 5.41 79.93 -1.71
C GLU A 205 6.79 80.06 -1.07
N LEU A 206 7.67 80.84 -1.75
CA LEU A 206 9.00 81.14 -1.24
C LEU A 206 8.92 81.81 0.15
N GLY A 207 9.63 81.29 1.14
CA GLY A 207 9.64 81.76 2.51
C GLY A 207 8.42 81.31 3.35
N ALA A 208 7.47 80.59 2.81
CA ALA A 208 6.34 80.02 3.58
C ALA A 208 6.72 78.70 4.24
N THR A 209 6.03 78.37 5.31
CA THR A 209 6.27 77.09 5.99
C THR A 209 5.65 75.94 5.15
N TYR A 210 6.47 74.94 4.84
CA TYR A 210 5.97 73.68 4.28
C TYR A 210 5.74 72.66 5.41
N THR A 211 4.55 72.04 5.40
CA THR A 211 4.24 70.93 6.28
C THR A 211 3.98 69.70 5.42
N ASP A 212 4.79 68.68 5.61
CA ASP A 212 4.63 67.43 4.89
C ASP A 212 3.37 66.70 5.39
N ALA A 213 2.47 66.29 4.45
CA ALA A 213 1.27 65.55 4.77
C ALA A 213 1.57 64.06 5.07
N GLY A 214 2.79 63.58 4.74
CA GLY A 214 3.26 62.26 5.01
C GLY A 214 2.75 61.19 4.03
N ALA A 215 2.80 59.95 4.47
CA ALA A 215 2.29 58.79 3.74
C ALA A 215 1.78 57.73 4.72
N THR A 216 0.95 56.84 4.19
CA THR A 216 0.49 55.61 4.88
C THR A 216 1.09 54.40 4.17
N ALA A 217 1.20 53.31 4.86
CA ALA A 217 1.54 52.01 4.28
C ALA A 217 0.53 50.95 4.74
N THR A 218 0.21 50.02 3.84
CA THR A 218 -0.69 48.90 4.10
C THR A 218 -0.04 47.61 3.62
N ASP A 219 -0.23 46.56 4.40
CA ASP A 219 0.25 45.23 4.13
C ASP A 219 -0.67 44.20 4.81
N ALA A 220 -0.64 42.94 4.35
CA ALA A 220 -1.40 41.84 4.96
C ALA A 220 -0.89 41.49 6.36
N SER A 221 0.37 41.75 6.66
CA SER A 221 0.99 41.50 7.97
C SER A 221 0.62 42.52 9.05
N GLY A 222 -0.15 43.56 8.71
CA GLY A 222 -0.70 44.51 9.66
C GLY A 222 -0.16 45.94 9.56
N ASP A 223 -0.04 46.62 10.72
CA ASP A 223 0.36 48.02 10.77
C ASP A 223 1.84 48.21 10.35
N MET A 224 2.04 49.03 9.33
CA MET A 224 3.35 49.37 8.81
C MET A 224 3.80 50.75 9.28
N THR A 225 5.10 50.89 9.59
CA THR A 225 5.71 52.19 9.86
C THR A 225 6.27 52.79 8.57
N VAL A 226 5.96 54.07 8.34
CA VAL A 226 6.52 54.81 7.21
C VAL A 226 7.65 55.70 7.71
N VAL A 227 8.80 55.59 7.06
CA VAL A 227 9.94 56.46 7.28
C VAL A 227 10.04 57.45 6.14
N SER A 228 10.13 58.74 6.44
CA SER A 228 10.35 59.78 5.45
C SER A 228 11.82 60.27 5.48
N THR A 229 12.36 60.52 4.30
CA THR A 229 13.71 61.12 4.10
C THR A 229 13.62 62.22 3.08
N GLY A 230 14.47 63.22 3.24
CA GLY A 230 14.50 64.44 2.46
C GLY A 230 14.01 65.66 3.23
N THR A 231 14.36 66.83 2.75
CA THR A 231 13.96 68.13 3.34
C THR A 231 13.58 69.09 2.26
N VAL A 232 12.64 69.97 2.55
CA VAL A 232 12.24 71.06 1.68
C VAL A 232 12.87 72.35 2.21
N ASP A 233 13.70 73.01 1.39
CA ASP A 233 14.24 74.35 1.72
C ASP A 233 13.32 75.38 1.06
N THR A 234 12.52 76.06 1.88
CA THR A 234 11.52 77.02 1.40
C THR A 234 12.13 78.40 1.12
N ASP A 235 13.37 78.64 1.49
CA ASP A 235 14.11 79.90 1.23
C ASP A 235 14.80 79.88 -0.13
N THR A 236 14.83 78.75 -0.83
CA THR A 236 15.46 78.59 -2.13
C THR A 236 14.46 78.03 -3.16
N LEU A 237 14.34 78.70 -4.33
CA LEU A 237 13.48 78.20 -5.43
C LEU A 237 14.08 76.89 -5.97
N GLY A 238 13.23 75.83 -6.07
CA GLY A 238 13.66 74.53 -6.57
C GLY A 238 12.59 73.46 -6.45
N SER A 239 12.94 72.26 -6.90
CA SER A 239 12.13 71.05 -6.67
C SER A 239 12.86 70.21 -5.63
N TYR A 240 12.13 69.80 -4.62
CA TYR A 240 12.62 68.98 -3.51
C TYR A 240 11.89 67.66 -3.51
N THR A 241 12.53 66.60 -3.09
CA THR A 241 11.93 65.25 -3.05
C THR A 241 11.95 64.75 -1.60
N ILE A 242 10.77 64.36 -1.14
CA ILE A 242 10.64 63.55 0.09
C ILE A 242 10.38 62.13 -0.35
N THR A 243 11.15 61.16 0.19
CA THR A 243 10.99 59.75 -0.12
C THR A 243 10.41 59.04 1.11
N TYR A 244 9.38 58.25 0.89
CA TYR A 244 8.73 57.40 1.92
C TYR A 244 9.03 55.95 1.66
N THR A 245 9.44 55.24 2.72
CA THR A 245 9.73 53.82 2.70
C THR A 245 9.02 53.12 3.86
N SER A 246 8.66 51.89 3.66
CA SER A 246 8.09 51.03 4.68
C SER A 246 8.72 49.63 4.59
#